data_51a01e6592787050195cae4270af2190
#
_entry.id   51a01e6592787050195cae4270af2190
#
_cell.length_a   1.000
_cell.length_b   1.000
_cell.length_c   1.000
_cell.angle_alpha   90.00
_cell.angle_beta   90.00
_cell.angle_gamma   90.00
#
_symmetry.space_group_name_H-M   'P 1'
#
loop_
_entity.id
_entity.type
_entity.pdbx_description
1 polymer ?
#
loop_
_entity_poly.entity_id
_entity_poly.type
_entity_poly.pdbx_seq_one_letter_code
_entity_poly.pdbx_strand_id
1 'polypeptide(L)'
;MIAQLFTDISDLWSKYSTVYLQGILNTLILATVATLIGCIIGFFCGILQTIPCGPKENILKRILLKLVRILIRAYVEIFRGTPMILQAVFIYYGMPYFFGVTFKNIWTVSIIVVSINTGAYMAESVRGGIMSIDNGQFEGAKSIGMNHWQTMLYIILPQTLRNIMPQIGNNYIINVKDTSVMFIIGFSDFFAVHKMVSGAVFKYFPSAFLEMGGYLCLTLLASFLLRKLEKKLAGKPDYELVQTDQLVMAAGTYSYPAENESPFDEVSKDYKGEK
;
A
#
# COMPACT_ATOMS: atom_id res chain seq x y z
N MET A 1 11.58 -26.79 -31.15
CA MET A 1 11.71 -25.51 -30.43
C MET A 1 11.00 -25.51 -29.09
N ILE A 2 9.68 -25.71 -29.00
CA ILE A 2 8.94 -25.76 -27.71
C ILE A 2 9.40 -26.91 -26.81
N ALA A 3 9.54 -28.13 -27.35
CA ALA A 3 10.05 -29.27 -26.60
C ALA A 3 11.46 -29.04 -26.04
N GLN A 4 12.35 -28.43 -26.86
CA GLN A 4 13.68 -28.04 -26.41
C GLN A 4 13.64 -27.04 -25.24
N LEU A 5 12.74 -26.07 -25.25
CA LEU A 5 12.57 -25.11 -24.17
C LEU A 5 12.21 -25.82 -22.85
N PHE A 6 11.29 -26.76 -22.87
CA PHE A 6 10.90 -27.50 -21.65
C PHE A 6 12.05 -28.40 -21.15
N THR A 7 12.83 -29.01 -22.04
CA THR A 7 14.02 -29.79 -21.66
C THR A 7 15.04 -28.85 -21.00
N ASP A 8 15.34 -27.71 -21.62
CA ASP A 8 16.27 -26.72 -21.07
C ASP A 8 15.83 -26.21 -19.70
N ILE A 9 14.53 -25.96 -19.49
CA ILE A 9 13.98 -25.53 -18.19
C ILE A 9 14.17 -26.63 -17.15
N SER A 10 13.87 -27.90 -17.51
CA SER A 10 14.06 -29.05 -16.62
C SER A 10 15.50 -29.23 -16.21
N ASP A 11 16.43 -29.09 -17.15
CA ASP A 11 17.87 -29.17 -16.90
C ASP A 11 18.36 -28.04 -15.97
N LEU A 12 17.90 -26.80 -16.22
CA LEU A 12 18.19 -25.66 -15.37
C LEU A 12 17.69 -25.86 -13.95
N TRP A 13 16.45 -26.33 -13.80
CA TRP A 13 15.87 -26.59 -12.50
C TRP A 13 16.62 -27.71 -11.76
N SER A 14 16.89 -28.84 -12.44
CA SER A 14 17.63 -29.95 -11.81
C SER A 14 19.01 -29.55 -11.31
N LYS A 15 19.71 -28.67 -12.05
CA LYS A 15 21.07 -28.27 -11.75
C LYS A 15 21.18 -27.09 -10.78
N TYR A 16 20.25 -26.13 -10.84
CA TYR A 16 20.33 -24.85 -10.12
C TYR A 16 19.17 -24.60 -9.16
N SER A 17 18.31 -25.61 -8.88
CA SER A 17 17.13 -25.46 -8.01
C SER A 17 17.45 -24.85 -6.67
N THR A 18 18.54 -25.26 -6.02
CA THR A 18 18.95 -24.72 -4.71
C THR A 18 19.20 -23.21 -4.77
N VAL A 19 19.85 -22.74 -5.84
CA VAL A 19 20.17 -21.32 -6.01
C VAL A 19 18.90 -20.52 -6.32
N TYR A 20 18.01 -21.06 -7.17
CA TYR A 20 16.72 -20.46 -7.44
C TYR A 20 15.85 -20.36 -6.17
N LEU A 21 15.78 -21.43 -5.36
CA LEU A 21 15.05 -21.42 -4.09
C LEU A 21 15.61 -20.41 -3.09
N GLN A 22 16.95 -20.27 -3.03
CA GLN A 22 17.57 -19.23 -2.22
C GLN A 22 17.22 -17.82 -2.69
N GLY A 23 17.20 -17.57 -3.99
CA GLY A 23 16.73 -16.29 -4.57
C GLY A 23 15.27 -15.98 -4.23
N ILE A 24 14.39 -16.98 -4.36
CA ILE A 24 12.98 -16.87 -3.97
C ILE A 24 12.87 -16.53 -2.47
N LEU A 25 13.61 -17.21 -1.61
CA LEU A 25 13.58 -16.95 -0.18
C LEU A 25 14.05 -15.53 0.15
N ASN A 26 15.14 -15.08 -0.46
CA ASN A 26 15.63 -13.71 -0.30
C ASN A 26 14.60 -12.66 -0.75
N THR A 27 13.94 -12.88 -1.89
CA THR A 27 12.84 -12.05 -2.39
C THR A 27 11.71 -11.96 -1.36
N LEU A 28 11.23 -13.09 -0.84
CA LEU A 28 10.13 -13.14 0.11
C LEU A 28 10.48 -12.49 1.44
N ILE A 29 11.69 -12.74 1.98
CA ILE A 29 12.15 -12.12 3.22
C ILE A 29 12.22 -10.60 3.04
N LEU A 30 12.89 -10.12 1.98
CA LEU A 30 13.02 -8.70 1.73
C LEU A 30 11.66 -8.04 1.56
N ALA A 31 10.79 -8.59 0.72
CA ALA A 31 9.45 -8.06 0.50
C ALA A 31 8.61 -8.01 1.79
N THR A 32 8.66 -9.06 2.61
CA THR A 32 7.90 -9.13 3.86
C THR A 32 8.41 -8.12 4.88
N VAL A 33 9.71 -8.13 5.17
CA VAL A 33 10.31 -7.23 6.16
C VAL A 33 10.14 -5.77 5.76
N ALA A 34 10.42 -5.46 4.49
CA ALA A 34 10.32 -4.09 3.99
C ALA A 34 8.86 -3.60 3.94
N THR A 35 7.89 -4.46 3.61
CA THR A 35 6.48 -4.08 3.66
C THR A 35 6.04 -3.80 5.10
N LEU A 36 6.40 -4.62 6.07
CA LEU A 36 6.05 -4.39 7.48
C LEU A 36 6.63 -3.07 8.00
N ILE A 37 7.91 -2.82 7.76
CA ILE A 37 8.56 -1.55 8.15
C ILE A 37 7.93 -0.38 7.41
N GLY A 38 7.69 -0.50 6.10
CA GLY A 38 7.03 0.50 5.30
C GLY A 38 5.61 0.83 5.78
N CYS A 39 4.83 -0.19 6.18
CA CYS A 39 3.53 0.03 6.80
C CYS A 39 3.65 0.84 8.10
N ILE A 40 4.60 0.53 8.97
CA ILE A 40 4.83 1.28 10.22
C ILE A 40 5.16 2.75 9.91
N ILE A 41 6.09 2.99 8.98
CA ILE A 41 6.45 4.36 8.54
C ILE A 41 5.21 5.06 7.98
N GLY A 42 4.48 4.39 7.09
CA GLY A 42 3.28 4.93 6.46
C GLY A 42 2.16 5.27 7.45
N PHE A 43 1.90 4.39 8.42
CA PHE A 43 0.95 4.65 9.51
C PHE A 43 1.34 5.90 10.30
N PHE A 44 2.60 6.00 10.68
CA PHE A 44 3.10 7.14 11.44
C PHE A 44 2.94 8.45 10.67
N CYS A 45 3.38 8.46 9.40
CA CYS A 45 3.27 9.62 8.52
C CYS A 45 1.81 9.99 8.22
N GLY A 46 0.95 9.01 7.94
CA GLY A 46 -0.47 9.22 7.64
C GLY A 46 -1.23 9.82 8.83
N ILE A 47 -1.01 9.30 10.04
CA ILE A 47 -1.62 9.83 11.27
C ILE A 47 -1.15 11.27 11.52
N LEU A 48 0.16 11.55 11.41
CA LEU A 48 0.70 12.90 11.64
C LEU A 48 0.10 13.93 10.67
N GLN A 49 -0.21 13.53 9.44
CA GLN A 49 -0.86 14.41 8.47
C GLN A 49 -2.31 14.76 8.82
N THR A 50 -3.00 13.90 9.58
CA THR A 50 -4.42 14.06 9.90
C THR A 50 -4.69 14.71 11.26
N ILE A 51 -3.66 14.97 12.09
CA ILE A 51 -3.83 15.65 13.39
C ILE A 51 -4.53 16.99 13.18
N PRO A 52 -5.70 17.25 13.76
CA PRO A 52 -6.39 18.53 13.60
C PRO A 52 -5.58 19.67 14.25
N CYS A 53 -5.62 20.83 13.62
CA CYS A 53 -4.98 22.04 14.16
C CYS A 53 -5.98 23.20 14.12
N GLY A 54 -6.58 23.49 15.26
CA GLY A 54 -7.56 24.56 15.41
C GLY A 54 -6.91 25.97 15.49
N PRO A 55 -7.71 27.03 15.22
CA PRO A 55 -7.22 28.42 15.30
C PRO A 55 -6.85 28.86 16.72
N LYS A 56 -7.39 28.22 17.75
CA LYS A 56 -7.13 28.49 19.17
C LYS A 56 -5.92 27.76 19.74
N GLU A 57 -5.25 26.91 18.95
CA GLU A 57 -4.07 26.17 19.37
C GLU A 57 -2.85 27.06 19.48
N ASN A 58 -1.87 26.65 20.31
CA ASN A 58 -0.61 27.36 20.49
C ASN A 58 0.09 27.55 19.14
N ILE A 59 0.58 28.77 18.89
CA ILE A 59 1.21 29.16 17.62
C ILE A 59 2.43 28.27 17.30
N LEU A 60 3.19 27.88 18.30
CA LEU A 60 4.34 26.97 18.16
C LEU A 60 3.90 25.59 17.67
N LYS A 61 2.82 25.03 18.23
CA LYS A 61 2.23 23.75 17.78
C LYS A 61 1.75 23.83 16.33
N ARG A 62 1.15 24.95 15.93
CA ARG A 62 0.69 25.18 14.53
C ARG A 62 1.86 25.21 13.55
N ILE A 63 2.93 25.94 13.89
CA ILE A 63 4.13 26.02 13.06
C ILE A 63 4.79 24.65 12.96
N LEU A 64 4.96 23.93 14.07
CA LEU A 64 5.57 22.61 14.09
C LEU A 64 4.76 21.60 13.26
N LEU A 65 3.44 21.54 13.42
CA LEU A 65 2.59 20.66 12.63
C LEU A 65 2.61 21.01 11.15
N LYS A 66 2.65 22.30 10.81
CA LYS A 66 2.77 22.73 9.41
C LYS A 66 4.10 22.28 8.80
N LEU A 67 5.20 22.44 9.54
CA LEU A 67 6.54 21.99 9.11
C LEU A 67 6.57 20.47 8.91
N VAL A 68 6.08 19.70 9.89
CA VAL A 68 6.01 18.23 9.81
C VAL A 68 5.20 17.80 8.58
N ARG A 69 4.04 18.41 8.32
CA ARG A 69 3.22 18.09 7.13
C ARG A 69 3.94 18.42 5.83
N ILE A 70 4.69 19.52 5.77
CA ILE A 70 5.47 19.87 4.59
C ILE A 70 6.57 18.84 4.36
N LEU A 71 7.29 18.43 5.40
CA LEU A 71 8.34 17.41 5.30
C LEU A 71 7.80 16.05 4.87
N ILE A 72 6.67 15.60 5.47
CA ILE A 72 6.03 14.35 5.07
C ILE A 72 5.53 14.43 3.63
N ARG A 73 4.94 15.55 3.21
CA ARG A 73 4.51 15.74 1.82
C ARG A 73 5.69 15.66 0.87
N ALA A 74 6.78 16.38 1.15
CA ALA A 74 8.00 16.32 0.36
C ALA A 74 8.56 14.89 0.26
N TYR A 75 8.60 14.16 1.39
CA TYR A 75 8.98 12.76 1.42
C TYR A 75 8.10 11.91 0.49
N VAL A 76 6.78 12.01 0.61
CA VAL A 76 5.83 11.25 -0.21
C VAL A 76 5.99 11.59 -1.69
N GLU A 77 6.08 12.88 -2.04
CA GLU A 77 6.24 13.33 -3.44
C GLU A 77 7.55 12.82 -4.05
N ILE A 78 8.67 12.90 -3.32
CA ILE A 78 9.98 12.46 -3.80
C ILE A 78 9.97 10.95 -4.05
N PHE A 79 9.56 10.15 -3.05
CA PHE A 79 9.68 8.69 -3.15
C PHE A 79 8.61 8.05 -4.05
N ARG A 80 7.47 8.70 -4.27
CA ARG A 80 6.47 8.27 -5.26
C ARG A 80 6.72 8.83 -6.65
N GLY A 81 7.38 9.97 -6.74
CA GLY A 81 7.67 10.65 -8.01
C GLY A 81 8.96 10.19 -8.70
N THR A 82 9.77 9.35 -8.06
CA THR A 82 11.04 8.86 -8.62
C THR A 82 11.08 7.34 -8.72
N PRO A 83 11.73 6.75 -9.75
CA PRO A 83 11.89 5.31 -9.88
C PRO A 83 12.70 4.72 -8.71
N MET A 84 12.21 3.60 -8.13
CA MET A 84 12.88 2.94 -7.01
C MET A 84 14.31 2.48 -7.34
N ILE A 85 14.57 2.13 -8.60
CA ILE A 85 15.94 1.77 -9.05
C ILE A 85 16.93 2.93 -8.84
N LEU A 86 16.52 4.16 -9.13
CA LEU A 86 17.38 5.33 -8.92
C LEU A 86 17.53 5.64 -7.43
N GLN A 87 16.48 5.42 -6.63
CA GLN A 87 16.56 5.55 -5.17
C GLN A 87 17.58 4.57 -4.59
N ALA A 88 17.58 3.31 -5.04
CA ALA A 88 18.56 2.30 -4.62
C ALA A 88 19.99 2.72 -4.97
N VAL A 89 20.23 3.17 -6.19
CA VAL A 89 21.54 3.66 -6.65
C VAL A 89 21.97 4.87 -5.84
N PHE A 90 21.06 5.83 -5.63
CA PHE A 90 21.39 7.07 -4.92
C PHE A 90 21.70 6.83 -3.43
N ILE A 91 20.96 5.93 -2.79
CA ILE A 91 21.21 5.58 -1.38
C ILE A 91 22.51 4.76 -1.26
N TYR A 92 22.69 3.73 -2.09
CA TYR A 92 23.84 2.82 -1.96
C TYR A 92 25.16 3.46 -2.36
N TYR A 93 25.21 4.16 -3.50
CA TYR A 93 26.43 4.80 -4.01
C TYR A 93 26.54 6.27 -3.65
N GLY A 94 25.42 7.00 -3.49
CA GLY A 94 25.41 8.42 -3.19
C GLY A 94 25.77 8.71 -1.73
N MET A 95 25.32 7.90 -0.78
CA MET A 95 25.64 8.11 0.65
C MET A 95 27.16 8.07 0.92
N PRO A 96 27.91 7.09 0.39
CA PRO A 96 29.38 7.12 0.48
C PRO A 96 29.99 8.35 -0.18
N TYR A 97 29.49 8.72 -1.36
CA TYR A 97 30.05 9.83 -2.15
C TYR A 97 29.86 11.19 -1.48
N PHE A 98 28.64 11.47 -0.97
CA PHE A 98 28.32 12.82 -0.42
C PHE A 98 28.61 12.91 1.08
N PHE A 99 28.46 11.82 1.83
CA PHE A 99 28.49 11.84 3.30
C PHE A 99 29.56 10.93 3.91
N GLY A 100 30.32 10.17 3.10
CA GLY A 100 31.30 9.20 3.59
C GLY A 100 30.72 7.99 4.33
N VAL A 101 29.39 7.81 4.28
CA VAL A 101 28.67 6.71 4.96
C VAL A 101 28.64 5.48 4.08
N THR A 102 29.33 4.42 4.45
CA THR A 102 29.34 3.13 3.74
C THR A 102 28.47 2.10 4.43
N PHE A 103 27.73 1.35 3.64
CA PHE A 103 26.91 0.26 4.15
C PHE A 103 27.69 -1.05 4.10
N LYS A 104 27.87 -1.71 5.23
CA LYS A 104 28.59 -3.00 5.33
C LYS A 104 27.77 -4.18 4.83
N ASN A 105 26.43 -4.07 4.83
CA ASN A 105 25.54 -5.16 4.50
C ASN A 105 24.50 -4.69 3.46
N ILE A 106 24.47 -5.38 2.33
CA ILE A 106 23.54 -5.12 1.23
C ILE A 106 22.07 -5.29 1.63
N TRP A 107 21.78 -6.23 2.56
CA TRP A 107 20.45 -6.43 3.10
C TRP A 107 19.92 -5.17 3.78
N THR A 108 20.75 -4.51 4.57
CA THR A 108 20.35 -3.27 5.27
C THR A 108 19.90 -2.21 4.27
N VAL A 109 20.66 -2.00 3.20
CA VAL A 109 20.32 -0.99 2.18
C VAL A 109 19.05 -1.37 1.44
N SER A 110 18.95 -2.65 1.03
CA SER A 110 17.74 -3.13 0.32
C SER A 110 16.48 -2.98 1.17
N ILE A 111 16.55 -3.33 2.47
CA ILE A 111 15.44 -3.13 3.41
C ILE A 111 15.11 -1.64 3.54
N ILE A 112 16.09 -0.76 3.71
CA ILE A 112 15.88 0.70 3.83
C ILE A 112 15.19 1.24 2.59
N VAL A 113 15.71 0.95 1.40
CA VAL A 113 15.16 1.47 0.13
C VAL A 113 13.71 1.05 -0.06
N VAL A 114 13.43 -0.26 0.03
CA VAL A 114 12.08 -0.78 -0.18
C VAL A 114 11.12 -0.31 0.92
N SER A 115 11.58 -0.24 2.18
CA SER A 115 10.74 0.24 3.29
C SER A 115 10.38 1.72 3.17
N ILE A 116 11.33 2.57 2.79
CA ILE A 116 11.08 4.01 2.62
C ILE A 116 10.13 4.23 1.44
N ASN A 117 10.35 3.54 0.33
CA ASN A 117 9.46 3.63 -0.84
C ASN A 117 8.04 3.18 -0.48
N THR A 118 7.89 1.98 0.10
CA THR A 118 6.60 1.46 0.58
C THR A 118 5.95 2.39 1.59
N GLY A 119 6.73 2.96 2.51
CA GLY A 119 6.25 3.91 3.52
C GLY A 119 5.61 5.16 2.91
N ALA A 120 6.14 5.65 1.80
CA ALA A 120 5.57 6.79 1.08
C ALA A 120 4.19 6.47 0.49
N TYR A 121 4.03 5.30 -0.14
CA TYR A 121 2.72 4.83 -0.63
C TYR A 121 1.74 4.60 0.51
N MET A 122 2.20 3.96 1.59
CA MET A 122 1.36 3.67 2.75
C MET A 122 0.94 4.93 3.51
N ALA A 123 1.80 5.97 3.57
CA ALA A 123 1.44 7.24 4.20
C ALA A 123 0.22 7.89 3.55
N GLU A 124 0.13 7.83 2.23
CA GLU A 124 -1.04 8.34 1.51
C GLU A 124 -2.26 7.41 1.67
N SER A 125 -2.07 6.09 1.61
CA SER A 125 -3.15 5.13 1.84
C SER A 125 -3.77 5.29 3.22
N VAL A 126 -2.94 5.43 4.26
CA VAL A 126 -3.41 5.66 5.65
C VAL A 126 -4.13 7.00 5.77
N ARG A 127 -3.57 8.07 5.21
CA ARG A 127 -4.22 9.39 5.20
C ARG A 127 -5.58 9.32 4.50
N GLY A 128 -5.66 8.71 3.33
CA GLY A 128 -6.90 8.51 2.59
C GLY A 128 -7.89 7.64 3.36
N GLY A 129 -7.43 6.55 3.97
CA GLY A 129 -8.24 5.67 4.81
C GLY A 129 -8.83 6.37 6.05
N ILE A 130 -8.06 7.26 6.72
CA ILE A 130 -8.59 8.06 7.83
C ILE A 130 -9.65 9.05 7.32
N MET A 131 -9.41 9.68 6.18
CA MET A 131 -10.33 10.65 5.58
C MET A 131 -11.60 10.01 5.01
N SER A 132 -11.61 8.71 4.74
CA SER A 132 -12.78 7.97 4.27
C SER A 132 -13.74 7.55 5.38
N ILE A 133 -13.34 7.73 6.65
CA ILE A 133 -14.23 7.43 7.78
C ILE A 133 -15.28 8.53 7.91
N ASP A 134 -16.52 8.11 8.09
CA ASP A 134 -17.66 9.01 8.26
C ASP A 134 -17.44 10.01 9.41
N ASN A 135 -17.75 11.30 9.16
CA ASN A 135 -17.60 12.35 10.15
C ASN A 135 -18.46 12.13 11.40
N GLY A 136 -19.59 11.43 11.28
CA GLY A 136 -20.43 11.03 12.38
C GLY A 136 -19.71 10.19 13.44
N GLN A 137 -18.68 9.41 13.03
CA GLN A 137 -17.83 8.67 13.98
C GLN A 137 -17.01 9.62 14.87
N PHE A 138 -16.49 10.71 14.30
CA PHE A 138 -15.78 11.75 15.07
C PHE A 138 -16.73 12.55 15.97
N GLU A 139 -17.91 12.88 15.47
CA GLU A 139 -18.93 13.64 16.22
C GLU A 139 -19.52 12.80 17.35
N GLY A 140 -19.86 11.53 17.07
CA GLY A 140 -20.34 10.59 18.09
C GLY A 140 -19.34 10.37 19.21
N ALA A 141 -18.05 10.20 18.87
CA ALA A 141 -16.99 10.08 19.87
C ALA A 141 -16.88 11.34 20.76
N LYS A 142 -16.97 12.53 20.15
CA LYS A 142 -16.94 13.79 20.90
C LYS A 142 -18.14 13.97 21.82
N SER A 143 -19.34 13.54 21.40
CA SER A 143 -20.57 13.68 22.17
C SER A 143 -20.54 12.87 23.48
N ILE A 144 -19.80 11.75 23.51
CA ILE A 144 -19.57 10.96 24.72
C ILE A 144 -18.28 11.36 25.48
N GLY A 145 -17.68 12.52 25.12
CA GLY A 145 -16.55 13.10 25.85
C GLY A 145 -15.18 12.51 25.52
N MET A 146 -15.04 11.72 24.43
CA MET A 146 -13.73 11.20 24.02
C MET A 146 -12.81 12.32 23.53
N ASN A 147 -11.56 12.30 24.00
CA ASN A 147 -10.54 13.17 23.47
C ASN A 147 -10.04 12.66 22.11
N HIS A 148 -9.28 13.50 21.37
CA HIS A 148 -8.80 13.19 20.03
C HIS A 148 -8.01 11.86 19.96
N TRP A 149 -7.14 11.59 20.92
CA TRP A 149 -6.35 10.37 20.97
C TRP A 149 -7.20 9.12 21.19
N GLN A 150 -8.17 9.21 22.09
CA GLN A 150 -9.13 8.13 22.36
C GLN A 150 -9.95 7.85 21.09
N THR A 151 -10.49 8.88 20.44
CA THR A 151 -11.23 8.75 19.17
C THR A 151 -10.37 8.09 18.11
N MET A 152 -9.12 8.54 17.92
CA MET A 152 -8.21 7.95 16.93
C MET A 152 -7.93 6.48 17.23
N LEU A 153 -7.52 6.15 18.46
CA LEU A 153 -7.05 4.79 18.78
C LEU A 153 -8.19 3.76 18.84
N TYR A 154 -9.35 4.15 19.39
CA TYR A 154 -10.43 3.18 19.64
C TYR A 154 -11.49 3.12 18.55
N ILE A 155 -11.65 4.19 17.76
CA ILE A 155 -12.73 4.27 16.75
C ILE A 155 -12.15 4.34 15.35
N ILE A 156 -11.28 5.33 15.07
CA ILE A 156 -10.87 5.65 13.70
C ILE A 156 -9.82 4.69 13.16
N LEU A 157 -8.72 4.46 13.89
CA LEU A 157 -7.62 3.62 13.41
C LEU A 157 -8.02 2.16 13.17
N PRO A 158 -8.85 1.50 14.02
CA PRO A 158 -9.30 0.14 13.73
C PRO A 158 -10.14 0.05 12.44
N GLN A 159 -10.99 1.03 12.18
CA GLN A 159 -11.77 1.11 10.94
C GLN A 159 -10.86 1.42 9.74
N THR A 160 -9.96 2.41 9.89
CA THR A 160 -8.97 2.74 8.86
C THR A 160 -8.15 1.52 8.46
N LEU A 161 -7.64 0.74 9.43
CA LEU A 161 -6.84 -0.46 9.16
C LEU A 161 -7.62 -1.47 8.32
N ARG A 162 -8.90 -1.69 8.62
CA ARG A 162 -9.76 -2.57 7.82
C ARG A 162 -9.92 -2.04 6.38
N ASN A 163 -10.16 -0.74 6.23
CA ASN A 163 -10.37 -0.11 4.93
C ASN A 163 -9.13 -0.16 4.03
N ILE A 164 -7.92 -0.05 4.60
CA ILE A 164 -6.66 -0.04 3.83
C ILE A 164 -6.00 -1.42 3.71
N MET A 165 -6.56 -2.46 4.32
CA MET A 165 -6.00 -3.82 4.28
C MET A 165 -5.77 -4.32 2.83
N PRO A 166 -6.70 -4.14 1.87
CA PRO A 166 -6.45 -4.50 0.47
C PRO A 166 -5.26 -3.75 -0.14
N GLN A 167 -5.05 -2.49 0.26
CA GLN A 167 -3.93 -1.69 -0.21
C GLN A 167 -2.59 -2.19 0.36
N ILE A 168 -2.57 -2.62 1.63
CA ILE A 168 -1.40 -3.26 2.24
C ILE A 168 -1.05 -4.53 1.47
N GLY A 169 -2.04 -5.37 1.18
CA GLY A 169 -1.86 -6.59 0.40
C GLY A 169 -1.33 -6.32 -1.01
N ASN A 170 -1.87 -5.32 -1.69
CA ASN A 170 -1.41 -4.93 -3.02
C ASN A 170 0.04 -4.43 -2.98
N ASN A 171 0.42 -3.60 -2.01
CA ASN A 171 1.81 -3.15 -1.84
C ASN A 171 2.78 -4.34 -1.59
N TYR A 172 2.37 -5.34 -0.82
CA TYR A 172 3.19 -6.54 -0.63
C TYR A 172 3.43 -7.29 -1.96
N ILE A 173 2.38 -7.49 -2.77
CA ILE A 173 2.49 -8.15 -4.09
C ILE A 173 3.39 -7.35 -5.03
N ILE A 174 3.31 -6.02 -5.00
CA ILE A 174 4.19 -5.13 -5.75
C ILE A 174 5.62 -5.31 -5.27
N ASN A 175 5.88 -5.26 -3.97
CA ASN A 175 7.21 -5.40 -3.39
C ASN A 175 7.85 -6.75 -3.75
N VAL A 176 7.10 -7.86 -3.78
CA VAL A 176 7.62 -9.17 -4.23
C VAL A 176 8.26 -9.08 -5.62
N LYS A 177 7.69 -8.27 -6.51
CA LYS A 177 8.24 -8.06 -7.87
C LYS A 177 9.36 -7.00 -7.86
N ASP A 178 9.17 -5.94 -7.13
CA ASP A 178 10.05 -4.77 -7.12
C ASP A 178 11.36 -5.00 -6.36
N THR A 179 11.46 -6.08 -5.54
CA THR A 179 12.77 -6.53 -5.02
C THR A 179 13.78 -6.79 -6.14
N SER A 180 13.32 -7.16 -7.34
CA SER A 180 14.17 -7.36 -8.52
C SER A 180 15.02 -6.15 -8.89
N VAL A 181 14.55 -4.94 -8.56
CA VAL A 181 15.29 -3.70 -8.76
C VAL A 181 16.57 -3.65 -7.93
N MET A 182 16.62 -4.34 -6.78
CA MET A 182 17.78 -4.37 -5.89
C MET A 182 18.98 -5.11 -6.48
N PHE A 183 18.81 -5.86 -7.58
CA PHE A 183 19.92 -6.41 -8.35
C PHE A 183 20.96 -5.36 -8.75
N ILE A 184 20.53 -4.10 -9.02
CA ILE A 184 21.44 -3.03 -9.45
C ILE A 184 22.50 -2.69 -8.40
N ILE A 185 22.22 -2.91 -7.13
CA ILE A 185 23.15 -2.68 -6.02
C ILE A 185 23.83 -3.98 -5.56
N GLY A 186 23.59 -5.11 -6.26
CA GLY A 186 24.22 -6.41 -5.99
C GLY A 186 23.45 -7.29 -5.00
N PHE A 187 22.17 -7.01 -4.71
CA PHE A 187 21.34 -7.89 -3.89
C PHE A 187 20.97 -9.17 -4.66
N SER A 188 21.15 -10.33 -4.04
CA SER A 188 20.90 -11.65 -4.65
C SER A 188 19.45 -12.08 -4.41
N ASP A 189 18.51 -11.46 -5.12
CA ASP A 189 17.11 -11.87 -5.19
C ASP A 189 16.88 -12.92 -6.29
N PHE A 190 15.62 -13.24 -6.56
CA PHE A 190 15.26 -14.23 -7.58
C PHE A 190 15.65 -13.76 -9.00
N PHE A 191 15.57 -12.46 -9.32
CA PHE A 191 16.02 -11.89 -10.58
C PHE A 191 17.54 -11.94 -10.75
N ALA A 192 18.29 -11.63 -9.67
CA ALA A 192 19.75 -11.73 -9.67
C ALA A 192 20.21 -13.16 -9.97
N VAL A 193 19.52 -14.16 -9.43
CA VAL A 193 19.79 -15.58 -9.71
C VAL A 193 19.57 -15.90 -11.18
N HIS A 194 18.47 -15.44 -11.79
CA HIS A 194 18.27 -15.59 -13.23
C HIS A 194 19.47 -15.03 -14.04
N LYS A 195 19.89 -13.81 -13.73
CA LYS A 195 21.02 -13.16 -14.40
C LYS A 195 22.33 -13.98 -14.26
N MET A 196 22.59 -14.47 -13.04
CA MET A 196 23.76 -15.30 -12.75
C MET A 196 23.72 -16.63 -13.51
N VAL A 197 22.62 -17.37 -13.42
CA VAL A 197 22.46 -18.67 -14.07
C VAL A 197 22.46 -18.54 -15.59
N SER A 198 21.71 -17.58 -16.15
CA SER A 198 21.66 -17.35 -17.60
C SER A 198 23.02 -16.97 -18.17
N GLY A 199 23.82 -16.18 -17.44
CA GLY A 199 25.19 -15.85 -17.83
C GLY A 199 26.15 -17.04 -17.77
N ALA A 200 25.99 -17.94 -16.79
CA ALA A 200 26.85 -19.12 -16.63
C ALA A 200 26.61 -20.18 -17.70
N VAL A 201 25.38 -20.35 -18.18
CA VAL A 201 25.03 -21.43 -19.13
C VAL A 201 24.61 -20.92 -20.51
N PHE A 202 24.61 -19.62 -20.73
CA PHE A 202 24.19 -18.97 -21.98
C PHE A 202 22.76 -19.34 -22.44
N LYS A 203 21.89 -19.77 -21.53
CA LYS A 203 20.49 -20.09 -21.76
C LYS A 203 19.57 -19.00 -21.18
N TYR A 204 19.60 -17.80 -21.78
CA TYR A 204 18.86 -16.65 -21.24
C TYR A 204 17.36 -16.86 -21.24
N PHE A 205 16.77 -17.26 -22.38
CA PHE A 205 15.33 -17.37 -22.54
C PHE A 205 14.69 -18.47 -21.68
N PRO A 206 15.24 -19.70 -21.60
CA PRO A 206 14.75 -20.74 -20.69
C PRO A 206 14.79 -20.33 -19.23
N SER A 207 15.86 -19.66 -18.79
CA SER A 207 15.99 -19.16 -17.41
C SER A 207 14.99 -18.03 -17.13
N ALA A 208 14.79 -17.10 -18.08
CA ALA A 208 13.79 -16.03 -17.94
C ALA A 208 12.35 -16.58 -17.86
N PHE A 209 12.05 -17.64 -18.63
CA PHE A 209 10.74 -18.29 -18.60
C PHE A 209 10.47 -18.95 -17.24
N LEU A 210 11.49 -19.62 -16.68
CA LEU A 210 11.41 -20.21 -15.36
C LEU A 210 11.18 -19.14 -14.28
N GLU A 211 11.91 -18.03 -14.37
CA GLU A 211 11.78 -16.91 -13.45
C GLU A 211 10.40 -16.25 -13.54
N MET A 212 9.91 -15.97 -14.75
CA MET A 212 8.58 -15.38 -14.96
C MET A 212 7.49 -16.27 -14.39
N GLY A 213 7.57 -17.59 -14.62
CA GLY A 213 6.67 -18.57 -14.00
C GLY A 213 6.75 -18.58 -12.48
N GLY A 214 7.97 -18.51 -11.93
CA GLY A 214 8.20 -18.43 -10.49
C GLY A 214 7.59 -17.19 -9.85
N TYR A 215 7.82 -16.00 -10.41
CA TYR A 215 7.18 -14.77 -9.91
C TYR A 215 5.64 -14.82 -10.02
N LEU A 216 5.11 -15.40 -11.10
CA LEU A 216 3.67 -15.59 -11.24
C LEU A 216 3.11 -16.49 -10.14
N CYS A 217 3.76 -17.64 -9.87
CA CYS A 217 3.37 -18.54 -8.79
C CYS A 217 3.43 -17.84 -7.43
N LEU A 218 4.51 -17.10 -7.13
CA LEU A 218 4.67 -16.36 -5.88
C LEU A 218 3.58 -15.30 -5.68
N THR A 219 3.30 -14.51 -6.71
CA THR A 219 2.28 -13.45 -6.63
C THR A 219 0.86 -13.99 -6.56
N LEU A 220 0.55 -15.10 -7.25
CA LEU A 220 -0.74 -15.78 -7.14
C LEU A 220 -0.95 -16.37 -5.74
N LEU A 221 0.09 -17.03 -5.20
CA LEU A 221 0.04 -17.57 -3.83
C LEU A 221 -0.15 -16.46 -2.80
N ALA A 222 0.65 -15.39 -2.91
CA ALA A 222 0.52 -14.21 -2.04
C ALA A 222 -0.88 -13.60 -2.14
N SER A 223 -1.41 -13.41 -3.35
CA SER A 223 -2.76 -12.88 -3.58
C SER A 223 -3.86 -13.77 -2.98
N PHE A 224 -3.70 -15.09 -3.06
CA PHE A 224 -4.65 -16.03 -2.47
C PHE A 224 -4.64 -15.94 -0.94
N LEU A 225 -3.45 -15.93 -0.32
CA LEU A 225 -3.29 -15.84 1.13
C LEU A 225 -3.80 -14.51 1.68
N LEU A 226 -3.48 -13.40 1.00
CA LEU A 226 -3.91 -12.06 1.38
C LEU A 226 -5.43 -11.91 1.29
N ARG A 227 -6.06 -12.35 0.21
CA ARG A 227 -7.54 -12.35 0.09
C ARG A 227 -8.23 -13.16 1.20
N LYS A 228 -7.62 -14.28 1.62
CA LYS A 228 -8.13 -15.06 2.75
C LYS A 228 -8.01 -14.30 4.07
N LEU A 229 -6.90 -13.59 4.25
CA LEU A 229 -6.66 -12.74 5.42
C LEU A 229 -7.62 -11.54 5.45
N GLU A 230 -7.80 -10.85 4.32
CA GLU A 230 -8.75 -9.75 4.15
C GLU A 230 -10.17 -10.15 4.54
N LYS A 231 -10.66 -11.29 4.01
CA LYS A 231 -12.00 -11.83 4.35
C LYS A 231 -12.13 -12.10 5.85
N LYS A 232 -11.07 -12.57 6.51
CA LYS A 232 -11.09 -12.84 7.95
C LYS A 232 -11.12 -11.55 8.79
N LEU A 233 -10.43 -10.49 8.32
CA LEU A 233 -10.32 -9.21 9.00
C LEU A 233 -11.49 -8.26 8.72
N ALA A 234 -12.10 -8.37 7.53
CA ALA A 234 -13.27 -7.57 7.16
C ALA A 234 -14.47 -7.81 8.09
N GLY A 235 -14.50 -8.98 8.78
CA GLY A 235 -15.64 -9.36 9.62
C GLY A 235 -16.88 -9.72 8.78
N LYS A 236 -17.91 -10.27 9.44
CA LYS A 236 -19.26 -10.25 8.87
C LYS A 236 -19.78 -8.83 9.00
N PRO A 237 -20.44 -8.26 7.98
CA PRO A 237 -21.20 -7.04 8.20
C PRO A 237 -22.25 -7.36 9.28
N ASP A 238 -22.06 -6.86 10.49
CA ASP A 238 -22.99 -7.06 11.62
C ASP A 238 -24.32 -6.30 11.42
N TYR A 239 -24.40 -5.50 10.35
CA TYR A 239 -25.60 -4.81 9.92
C TYR A 239 -25.82 -5.13 8.44
N GLU A 240 -26.88 -5.86 8.11
CA GLU A 240 -27.57 -5.58 6.87
C GLU A 240 -27.96 -4.10 6.97
N LEU A 241 -27.27 -3.26 6.21
CA LEU A 241 -27.82 -1.94 5.91
C LEU A 241 -29.19 -2.25 5.32
N VAL A 242 -30.23 -2.09 6.12
CA VAL A 242 -31.60 -2.03 5.60
C VAL A 242 -31.50 -0.96 4.55
N GLN A 243 -31.58 -1.35 3.28
CA GLN A 243 -31.49 -0.41 2.19
C GLN A 243 -32.49 0.66 2.53
N THR A 244 -32.06 1.91 2.57
CA THR A 244 -32.89 3.06 2.95
C THR A 244 -34.21 3.03 2.17
N ASP A 245 -34.18 2.50 0.95
CA ASP A 245 -35.33 2.25 0.10
C ASP A 245 -36.39 1.31 0.70
N GLN A 246 -36.00 0.29 1.49
CA GLN A 246 -36.97 -0.59 2.16
C GLN A 246 -37.60 0.07 3.39
N LEU A 247 -36.86 0.90 4.12
CA LEU A 247 -37.40 1.69 5.24
C LEU A 247 -38.35 2.79 4.71
N VAL A 248 -38.00 3.42 3.60
CA VAL A 248 -38.81 4.44 2.94
C VAL A 248 -40.07 3.82 2.36
N MET A 249 -40.00 2.64 1.72
CA MET A 249 -41.17 1.91 1.23
C MET A 249 -42.08 1.40 2.35
N ALA A 250 -41.51 0.92 3.47
CA ALA A 250 -42.28 0.49 4.64
C ALA A 250 -42.99 1.65 5.37
N ALA A 251 -42.44 2.85 5.31
CA ALA A 251 -43.03 4.05 5.92
C ALA A 251 -44.06 4.74 5.01
N GLY A 252 -44.20 4.35 3.74
CA GLY A 252 -45.20 4.87 2.81
C GLY A 252 -45.03 6.36 2.47
N THR A 253 -43.87 6.97 2.69
CA THR A 253 -43.74 8.43 2.73
C THR A 253 -42.89 9.02 1.61
N TYR A 254 -42.30 8.23 0.71
CA TYR A 254 -41.54 8.78 -0.42
C TYR A 254 -41.59 7.87 -1.63
N SER A 255 -42.18 8.38 -2.72
CA SER A 255 -41.92 7.86 -4.06
C SER A 255 -40.73 8.64 -4.63
N TYR A 256 -39.65 7.96 -5.00
CA TYR A 256 -38.56 8.58 -5.75
C TYR A 256 -39.09 9.10 -7.07
N PRO A 257 -38.78 10.35 -7.46
CA PRO A 257 -39.09 10.85 -8.82
C PRO A 257 -38.38 9.94 -9.83
N ALA A 258 -39.01 9.70 -10.97
CA ALA A 258 -38.40 8.96 -12.07
C ALA A 258 -37.03 9.59 -12.42
N GLU A 259 -36.09 8.79 -12.89
CA GLU A 259 -34.64 9.06 -13.10
C GLU A 259 -34.32 10.39 -13.86
N ASN A 260 -35.30 11.13 -14.34
CA ASN A 260 -35.17 12.37 -15.12
C ASN A 260 -35.75 13.63 -14.45
N GLU A 261 -36.22 13.56 -13.19
CA GLU A 261 -36.74 14.73 -12.49
C GLU A 261 -35.82 15.09 -11.31
N SER A 262 -35.27 16.31 -11.38
CA SER A 262 -34.47 16.87 -10.28
C SER A 262 -35.36 17.09 -9.05
N PRO A 263 -34.92 16.76 -7.82
CA PRO A 263 -35.68 17.05 -6.59
C PRO A 263 -36.00 18.54 -6.40
N PHE A 264 -35.37 19.41 -7.17
CA PHE A 264 -35.58 20.85 -7.13
C PHE A 264 -36.67 21.33 -8.12
N ASP A 265 -37.14 20.47 -9.03
CA ASP A 265 -38.15 20.87 -10.03
C ASP A 265 -39.59 20.96 -9.44
N GLU A 266 -39.87 20.20 -8.38
CA GLU A 266 -41.15 20.32 -7.65
C GLU A 266 -41.22 21.62 -6.84
N VAL A 267 -40.11 22.01 -6.16
CA VAL A 267 -40.05 23.26 -5.38
C VAL A 267 -40.25 24.50 -6.30
N SER A 268 -39.84 24.41 -7.55
CA SER A 268 -39.99 25.51 -8.52
C SER A 268 -41.42 25.65 -9.08
N LYS A 269 -42.25 24.60 -9.04
CA LYS A 269 -43.64 24.63 -9.49
C LYS A 269 -44.56 25.30 -8.48
N ASP A 270 -44.30 25.07 -7.18
CA ASP A 270 -45.12 25.72 -6.11
C ASP A 270 -44.86 27.22 -6.02
N TYR A 271 -43.68 27.72 -6.40
CA TYR A 271 -43.35 29.14 -6.41
C TYR A 271 -43.95 29.92 -7.62
N LYS A 272 -44.40 29.22 -8.65
CA LYS A 272 -45.03 29.84 -9.84
C LYS A 272 -46.55 29.85 -9.82
N GLY A 273 -47.17 29.28 -8.79
CA GLY A 273 -48.63 29.17 -8.67
C GLY A 273 -49.33 30.33 -7.94
N GLU A 274 -48.58 31.28 -7.36
CA GLU A 274 -49.14 32.47 -6.73
C GLU A 274 -48.76 33.74 -7.50
N LYS A 275 -49.52 34.03 -8.57
CA LYS A 275 -49.72 35.36 -9.11
C LYS A 275 -51.11 35.44 -9.79
#